data_419db4bed43867fe0f0c38e3b0b104dc
#
_entry.id   419db4bed43867fe0f0c38e3b0b104dc
#
_cell.length_a   1.000
_cell.length_b   1.000
_cell.length_c   1.000
_cell.angle_alpha   90.00
_cell.angle_beta   90.00
_cell.angle_gamma   90.00
#
_symmetry.space_group_name_H-M   'P 1'
#
loop_
_entity.id
_entity.type
_entity.pdbx_description
1 polymer ?
#
loop_
_entity_poly.entity_id
_entity_poly.type
_entity_poly.pdbx_seq_one_letter_code
_entity_poly.pdbx_strand_id
1 'polypeptide(L)'
;LPILNNFEGDLAIDNKNGNFQLGKMKDGVLQILQSGGNFVVDDVNTLNGQFKDCNLKIEKVREAKLNLEKCTGNLATAAKLNITSQNGELDLGEIEEMSGTANSTKFEIQDLGNELSMTMRFGEINIRNIHTDFSLIQLRTNYTKVGLTFMEGAGYNLELKHNKSLKMDLPADFQLSQQPTSEKNVLVETGFIGNKKRTGKVDLEIRNGNLYIQ
;
A
#
# COMPACT_ATOMS: atom_id res chain seq x y z
N LEU A 1 6.13 -9.40 -30.04
CA LEU A 1 5.48 -8.47 -29.11
C LEU A 1 5.40 -7.11 -29.76
N PRO A 2 4.23 -6.48 -29.93
CA PRO A 2 4.16 -5.09 -30.32
C PRO A 2 4.65 -4.23 -29.16
N ILE A 3 5.76 -3.55 -29.30
CA ILE A 3 6.23 -2.52 -28.40
C ILE A 3 5.62 -1.22 -28.89
N LEU A 4 4.68 -0.67 -28.13
CA LEU A 4 4.16 0.68 -28.35
C LEU A 4 5.07 1.67 -27.62
N ASN A 5 5.97 2.35 -28.35
CA ASN A 5 6.98 3.19 -27.70
C ASN A 5 6.44 4.51 -27.16
N ASN A 6 5.52 5.16 -27.86
CA ASN A 6 4.83 6.35 -27.39
C ASN A 6 3.39 6.31 -27.90
N PHE A 7 2.45 6.57 -27.03
CA PHE A 7 1.02 6.63 -27.36
C PHE A 7 0.41 7.90 -26.79
N GLU A 8 -0.50 8.51 -27.51
CA GLU A 8 -1.29 9.67 -27.09
C GLU A 8 -2.78 9.34 -27.17
N GLY A 9 -3.54 9.74 -26.17
CA GLY A 9 -4.97 9.47 -26.06
C GLY A 9 -5.31 8.20 -25.25
N ASP A 10 -6.56 7.81 -25.27
CA ASP A 10 -7.05 6.65 -24.52
C ASP A 10 -6.75 5.34 -25.24
N LEU A 11 -6.34 4.35 -24.47
CA LEU A 11 -6.02 3.02 -24.97
C LEU A 11 -6.72 1.95 -24.14
N ALA A 12 -7.53 1.12 -24.78
CA ALA A 12 -8.20 -0.01 -24.14
C ALA A 12 -7.70 -1.34 -24.72
N ILE A 13 -7.33 -2.27 -23.84
CA ILE A 13 -6.73 -3.56 -24.23
C ILE A 13 -7.38 -4.70 -23.45
N ASP A 14 -7.75 -5.75 -24.16
CA ASP A 14 -8.07 -7.08 -23.62
C ASP A 14 -7.00 -8.07 -24.10
N ASN A 15 -6.16 -8.55 -23.17
CA ASN A 15 -5.04 -9.44 -23.48
C ASN A 15 -5.14 -10.74 -22.67
N LYS A 16 -5.23 -11.85 -23.36
CA LYS A 16 -5.31 -13.18 -22.76
C LYS A 16 -4.06 -14.00 -23.08
N ASN A 17 -3.42 -14.52 -22.02
CA ASN A 17 -2.26 -15.42 -22.12
C ASN A 17 -1.10 -14.86 -22.95
N GLY A 18 -0.86 -13.56 -22.86
CA GLY A 18 0.18 -12.87 -23.61
C GLY A 18 0.96 -11.87 -22.80
N ASN A 19 2.06 -11.40 -23.35
CA ASN A 19 2.81 -10.30 -22.77
C ASN A 19 2.38 -8.99 -23.40
N PHE A 20 2.28 -7.95 -22.60
CA PHE A 20 2.02 -6.59 -23.06
C PHE A 20 3.17 -5.69 -22.64
N GLN A 21 3.60 -4.82 -23.55
CA GLN A 21 4.60 -3.81 -23.25
C GLN A 21 4.22 -2.47 -23.88
N LEU A 22 4.23 -1.43 -23.06
CA LEU A 22 4.04 -0.04 -23.45
C LEU A 22 5.19 0.80 -22.90
N GLY A 23 5.80 1.63 -23.74
CA GLY A 23 6.79 2.60 -23.28
C GLY A 23 6.10 3.73 -22.52
N LYS A 24 5.81 4.85 -23.23
CA LYS A 24 5.23 6.03 -22.57
C LYS A 24 3.87 6.38 -23.13
N MET A 25 2.97 6.76 -22.21
CA MET A 25 1.66 7.31 -22.54
C MET A 25 1.46 8.59 -21.75
N LYS A 26 1.67 9.75 -22.40
CA LYS A 26 1.71 11.04 -21.71
C LYS A 26 0.32 11.53 -21.33
N ASP A 27 -0.66 11.34 -22.19
CA ASP A 27 -2.03 11.80 -22.02
C ASP A 27 -3.01 10.64 -22.22
N GLY A 28 -4.20 10.76 -21.60
CA GLY A 28 -5.25 9.75 -21.68
C GLY A 28 -5.18 8.68 -20.60
N VAL A 29 -6.03 7.69 -20.74
CA VAL A 29 -6.24 6.59 -19.80
C VAL A 29 -5.88 5.26 -20.45
N LEU A 30 -4.98 4.51 -19.83
CA LEU A 30 -4.74 3.11 -20.17
C LEU A 30 -5.75 2.25 -19.41
N GLN A 31 -6.66 1.64 -20.13
CA GLN A 31 -7.57 0.62 -19.61
C GLN A 31 -7.09 -0.75 -20.04
N ILE A 32 -6.84 -1.66 -19.10
CA ILE A 32 -6.36 -2.99 -19.44
C ILE A 32 -7.10 -4.08 -18.68
N LEU A 33 -7.48 -5.11 -19.39
CA LEU A 33 -7.92 -6.39 -18.89
C LEU A 33 -6.90 -7.44 -19.31
N GLN A 34 -6.15 -8.00 -18.36
CA GLN A 34 -5.11 -8.98 -18.68
C GLN A 34 -5.25 -10.24 -17.82
N SER A 35 -5.17 -11.39 -18.49
CA SER A 35 -5.13 -12.69 -17.84
C SER A 35 -3.91 -13.47 -18.34
N GLY A 36 -3.01 -13.78 -17.42
CA GLY A 36 -1.75 -14.46 -17.68
C GLY A 36 -0.69 -13.60 -18.38
N GLY A 37 0.57 -13.99 -18.21
CA GLY A 37 1.73 -13.35 -18.85
C GLY A 37 2.26 -12.12 -18.10
N ASN A 38 3.07 -11.33 -18.83
CA ASN A 38 3.73 -10.17 -18.26
C ASN A 38 3.09 -8.88 -18.78
N PHE A 39 2.94 -7.92 -17.86
CA PHE A 39 2.54 -6.55 -18.16
C PHE A 39 3.69 -5.61 -17.80
N VAL A 40 4.18 -4.87 -18.80
CA VAL A 40 5.29 -3.94 -18.62
C VAL A 40 4.90 -2.57 -19.14
N VAL A 41 5.05 -1.55 -18.29
CA VAL A 41 4.78 -0.15 -18.65
C VAL A 41 5.86 0.75 -18.04
N ASP A 42 6.42 1.65 -18.88
CA ASP A 42 7.47 2.55 -18.41
C ASP A 42 6.91 3.81 -17.77
N ASP A 43 5.99 4.54 -18.42
CA ASP A 43 5.45 5.79 -17.90
C ASP A 43 4.02 6.02 -18.41
N VAL A 44 3.07 6.07 -17.49
CA VAL A 44 1.66 6.29 -17.83
C VAL A 44 1.01 7.26 -16.86
N ASN A 45 0.18 8.17 -17.37
CA ASN A 45 -0.50 9.13 -16.52
C ASN A 45 -1.60 8.46 -15.68
N THR A 46 -2.53 7.77 -16.32
CA THR A 46 -3.64 7.08 -15.64
C THR A 46 -3.76 5.64 -16.10
N LEU A 47 -3.73 4.71 -15.15
CA LEU A 47 -3.85 3.26 -15.38
C LEU A 47 -5.06 2.68 -14.65
N ASN A 48 -6.00 2.12 -15.38
CA ASN A 48 -7.09 1.32 -14.86
C ASN A 48 -6.90 -0.14 -15.30
N GLY A 49 -6.48 -1.01 -14.39
CA GLY A 49 -6.10 -2.37 -14.71
C GLY A 49 -6.86 -3.44 -13.92
N GLN A 50 -7.27 -4.49 -14.61
CA GLN A 50 -7.72 -5.74 -14.03
C GLN A 50 -6.77 -6.84 -14.49
N PHE A 51 -6.09 -7.48 -13.54
CA PHE A 51 -5.05 -8.45 -13.80
C PHE A 51 -5.31 -9.75 -13.06
N LYS A 52 -5.14 -10.86 -13.75
CA LYS A 52 -5.27 -12.19 -13.18
C LYS A 52 -4.12 -13.07 -13.62
N ASP A 53 -3.50 -13.77 -12.66
CA ASP A 53 -2.36 -14.67 -12.90
C ASP A 53 -1.22 -13.99 -13.69
N CYS A 54 -0.91 -12.71 -13.37
CA CYS A 54 0.03 -11.85 -14.11
C CYS A 54 1.26 -11.50 -13.30
N ASN A 55 2.34 -11.20 -14.02
CA ASN A 55 3.49 -10.50 -13.48
C ASN A 55 3.54 -9.06 -14.01
N LEU A 56 3.61 -8.09 -13.10
CA LEU A 56 3.52 -6.66 -13.41
C LEU A 56 4.88 -5.99 -13.23
N LYS A 57 5.24 -5.14 -14.19
CA LYS A 57 6.34 -4.21 -14.06
C LYS A 57 5.89 -2.83 -14.51
N ILE A 58 5.73 -1.91 -13.56
CA ILE A 58 5.30 -0.53 -13.81
C ILE A 58 6.38 0.38 -13.25
N GLU A 59 7.06 1.14 -14.12
CA GLU A 59 8.12 2.04 -13.66
C GLU A 59 7.53 3.31 -13.07
N LYS A 60 6.57 3.94 -13.77
CA LYS A 60 5.95 5.17 -13.29
C LYS A 60 4.50 5.29 -13.69
N VAL A 61 3.67 5.65 -12.72
CA VAL A 61 2.28 6.02 -12.95
C VAL A 61 1.90 7.20 -12.05
N ARG A 62 1.15 8.15 -12.57
CA ARG A 62 0.61 9.21 -11.72
C ARG A 62 -0.57 8.71 -10.91
N GLU A 63 -1.57 8.13 -11.55
CA GLU A 63 -2.76 7.59 -10.90
C GLU A 63 -3.04 6.16 -11.38
N ALA A 64 -3.11 5.21 -10.47
CA ALA A 64 -3.43 3.82 -10.78
C ALA A 64 -4.62 3.31 -9.97
N LYS A 65 -5.52 2.60 -10.66
CA LYS A 65 -6.56 1.77 -10.06
C LYS A 65 -6.37 0.34 -10.53
N LEU A 66 -5.92 -0.52 -9.62
CA LEU A 66 -5.52 -1.89 -9.92
C LEU A 66 -6.41 -2.90 -9.19
N ASN A 67 -6.93 -3.86 -9.92
CA ASN A 67 -7.60 -5.04 -9.39
C ASN A 67 -6.77 -6.28 -9.75
N LEU A 68 -6.21 -6.95 -8.74
CA LEU A 68 -5.20 -7.98 -8.89
C LEU A 68 -5.67 -9.30 -8.28
N GLU A 69 -5.67 -10.36 -9.06
CA GLU A 69 -5.92 -11.73 -8.58
C GLU A 69 -4.71 -12.61 -8.92
N LYS A 70 -4.03 -13.15 -7.90
CA LYS A 70 -2.83 -13.98 -8.05
C LYS A 70 -1.74 -13.34 -8.90
N CYS A 71 -1.47 -12.09 -8.62
CA CYS A 71 -0.46 -11.32 -9.35
C CYS A 71 0.77 -11.07 -8.48
N THR A 72 1.92 -11.02 -9.14
CA THR A 72 3.17 -10.56 -8.55
C THR A 72 3.67 -9.35 -9.35
N GLY A 73 4.53 -8.55 -8.76
CA GLY A 73 5.13 -7.49 -9.56
C GLY A 73 5.75 -6.36 -8.77
N ASN A 74 6.26 -5.42 -9.55
CA ASN A 74 6.91 -4.22 -9.07
C ASN A 74 6.22 -2.98 -9.66
N LEU A 75 6.02 -1.97 -8.82
CA LEU A 75 5.61 -0.63 -9.20
C LEU A 75 6.59 0.36 -8.57
N ALA A 76 7.42 1.00 -9.41
CA ALA A 76 8.51 1.81 -8.87
C ALA A 76 8.05 3.17 -8.34
N THR A 77 7.13 3.86 -9.03
CA THR A 77 6.66 5.18 -8.56
C THR A 77 5.17 5.39 -8.85
N ALA A 78 4.40 5.81 -7.84
CA ALA A 78 3.01 6.25 -8.02
C ALA A 78 2.67 7.45 -7.14
N ALA A 79 1.99 8.46 -7.71
CA ALA A 79 1.43 9.53 -6.89
C ALA A 79 0.15 9.07 -6.19
N LYS A 80 -0.74 8.36 -6.88
CA LYS A 80 -1.96 7.79 -6.28
C LYS A 80 -2.16 6.35 -6.71
N LEU A 81 -2.19 5.44 -5.74
CA LEU A 81 -2.44 4.02 -5.96
C LEU A 81 -3.70 3.57 -5.23
N ASN A 82 -4.73 3.23 -5.97
CA ASN A 82 -5.89 2.52 -5.44
C ASN A 82 -5.81 1.05 -5.84
N ILE A 83 -5.78 0.14 -4.86
CA ILE A 83 -5.51 -1.27 -5.13
C ILE A 83 -6.52 -2.19 -4.44
N THR A 84 -7.02 -3.15 -5.19
CA THR A 84 -7.70 -4.34 -4.67
C THR A 84 -6.86 -5.55 -5.04
N SER A 85 -6.39 -6.30 -4.06
CA SER A 85 -5.49 -7.44 -4.31
C SER A 85 -5.94 -8.70 -3.59
N GLN A 86 -5.84 -9.82 -4.29
CA GLN A 86 -6.10 -11.15 -3.75
C GLN A 86 -4.99 -12.12 -4.16
N ASN A 87 -4.36 -12.76 -3.16
CA ASN A 87 -3.30 -13.75 -3.34
C ASN A 87 -2.12 -13.21 -4.18
N GLY A 88 -1.54 -12.09 -3.76
CA GLY A 88 -0.47 -11.40 -4.49
C GLY A 88 0.79 -11.14 -3.66
N GLU A 89 1.84 -10.73 -4.36
CA GLU A 89 3.06 -10.18 -3.77
C GLU A 89 3.55 -9.01 -4.61
N LEU A 90 3.67 -7.84 -3.99
CA LEU A 90 3.97 -6.59 -4.68
C LEU A 90 5.07 -5.82 -3.97
N ASP A 91 6.10 -5.49 -4.75
CA ASP A 91 7.17 -4.57 -4.35
C ASP A 91 6.84 -3.17 -4.87
N LEU A 92 6.64 -2.24 -3.96
CA LEU A 92 6.28 -0.86 -4.25
C LEU A 92 7.44 0.06 -3.87
N GLY A 93 7.87 0.90 -4.80
CA GLY A 93 8.96 1.85 -4.58
C GLY A 93 8.47 3.10 -3.85
N GLU A 94 8.42 4.23 -4.55
CA GLU A 94 7.99 5.52 -4.02
C GLU A 94 6.48 5.70 -4.24
N ILE A 95 5.70 5.68 -3.16
CA ILE A 95 4.25 5.83 -3.20
C ILE A 95 3.84 7.04 -2.37
N GLU A 96 3.22 8.03 -3.01
CA GLU A 96 2.75 9.22 -2.30
C GLU A 96 1.46 8.95 -1.53
N GLU A 97 0.45 8.39 -2.19
CA GLU A 97 -0.83 8.01 -1.59
C GLU A 97 -1.22 6.59 -2.00
N MET A 98 -1.58 5.76 -1.02
CA MET A 98 -2.09 4.40 -1.27
C MET A 98 -3.39 4.15 -0.53
N SER A 99 -4.35 3.56 -1.23
CA SER A 99 -5.62 3.14 -0.63
C SER A 99 -6.12 1.82 -1.21
N GLY A 100 -6.98 1.12 -0.45
CA GLY A 100 -7.64 -0.05 -0.99
C GLY A 100 -7.85 -1.20 -0.01
N THR A 101 -7.97 -2.40 -0.59
CA THR A 101 -8.23 -3.63 0.16
C THR A 101 -7.33 -4.77 -0.32
N ALA A 102 -6.94 -5.65 0.60
CA ALA A 102 -6.16 -6.80 0.24
C ALA A 102 -6.52 -8.05 1.07
N ASN A 103 -6.45 -9.19 0.42
CA ASN A 103 -6.62 -10.49 1.05
C ASN A 103 -5.49 -11.43 0.62
N SER A 104 -4.82 -12.05 1.59
CA SER A 104 -3.69 -12.96 1.34
C SER A 104 -2.62 -12.35 0.43
N THR A 105 -2.29 -11.08 0.67
CA THR A 105 -1.34 -10.32 -0.14
C THR A 105 -0.21 -9.78 0.71
N LYS A 106 0.98 -9.80 0.15
CA LYS A 106 2.16 -9.18 0.72
C LYS A 106 2.50 -7.89 -0.02
N PHE A 107 2.71 -6.80 0.72
CA PHE A 107 3.22 -5.53 0.24
C PHE A 107 4.54 -5.20 0.91
N GLU A 108 5.57 -4.96 0.11
CA GLU A 108 6.80 -4.30 0.52
C GLU A 108 6.81 -2.90 -0.08
N ILE A 109 6.77 -1.86 0.75
CA ILE A 109 6.77 -0.46 0.33
C ILE A 109 8.10 0.15 0.77
N GLN A 110 8.85 0.70 -0.19
CA GLN A 110 10.14 1.29 0.11
C GLN A 110 9.96 2.67 0.76
N ASP A 111 9.20 3.54 0.14
CA ASP A 111 8.98 4.92 0.60
C ASP A 111 7.50 5.29 0.51
N LEU A 112 6.92 5.76 1.63
CA LEU A 112 5.56 6.29 1.71
C LEU A 112 5.64 7.80 1.98
N GLY A 113 5.13 8.61 1.04
CA GLY A 113 5.19 10.07 1.11
C GLY A 113 4.15 10.66 2.05
N ASN A 114 2.87 10.43 1.81
CA ASN A 114 1.80 11.20 2.45
C ASN A 114 0.71 10.34 3.11
N GLU A 115 -0.01 9.50 2.36
CA GLU A 115 -1.20 8.82 2.90
C GLU A 115 -1.23 7.32 2.61
N LEU A 116 -1.65 6.56 3.63
CA LEU A 116 -1.99 5.15 3.51
C LEU A 116 -3.36 4.87 4.14
N SER A 117 -4.27 4.28 3.39
CA SER A 117 -5.57 3.82 3.89
C SER A 117 -5.89 2.43 3.37
N MET A 118 -5.62 1.40 4.17
CA MET A 118 -5.76 0.00 3.73
C MET A 118 -6.59 -0.84 4.71
N THR A 119 -7.40 -1.71 4.14
CA THR A 119 -8.03 -2.82 4.86
C THR A 119 -7.43 -4.14 4.37
N MET A 120 -6.86 -4.91 5.29
CA MET A 120 -6.17 -6.15 4.94
C MET A 120 -6.65 -7.34 5.78
N ARG A 121 -6.72 -8.49 5.13
CA ARG A 121 -6.98 -9.75 5.81
C ARG A 121 -6.02 -10.81 5.29
N PHE A 122 -5.28 -11.42 6.22
CA PHE A 122 -4.15 -12.30 5.93
C PHE A 122 -3.06 -11.60 5.07
N GLY A 123 -1.82 -11.94 5.29
CA GLY A 123 -0.70 -11.39 4.52
C GLY A 123 0.21 -10.49 5.35
N GLU A 124 0.85 -9.56 4.67
CA GLU A 124 1.86 -8.67 5.26
C GLU A 124 1.86 -7.30 4.57
N ILE A 125 2.07 -6.25 5.34
CA ILE A 125 2.43 -4.93 4.83
C ILE A 125 3.65 -4.43 5.60
N ASN A 126 4.70 -4.11 4.89
CA ASN A 126 5.94 -3.58 5.44
C ASN A 126 6.33 -2.29 4.73
N ILE A 127 6.51 -1.21 5.49
CA ILE A 127 6.90 0.10 4.97
C ILE A 127 8.25 0.45 5.58
N ARG A 128 9.26 0.63 4.72
CA ARG A 128 10.64 0.84 5.16
C ARG A 128 10.94 2.29 5.53
N ASN A 129 10.33 3.24 4.84
CA ASN A 129 10.51 4.66 5.11
C ASN A 129 9.17 5.38 5.02
N ILE A 130 8.65 5.83 6.15
CA ILE A 130 7.49 6.74 6.20
C ILE A 130 8.04 8.15 6.38
N HIS A 131 7.74 9.03 5.43
CA HIS A 131 8.25 10.39 5.42
C HIS A 131 7.79 11.20 6.63
N THR A 132 8.56 12.18 7.04
CA THR A 132 8.32 12.94 8.28
C THR A 132 7.09 13.83 8.24
N ASP A 133 6.60 14.16 7.07
CA ASP A 133 5.47 15.07 6.78
C ASP A 133 4.23 14.33 6.24
N PHE A 134 4.19 13.01 6.44
CA PHE A 134 2.97 12.25 6.13
C PHE A 134 1.76 12.80 6.91
N SER A 135 0.58 12.70 6.31
CA SER A 135 -0.67 13.17 6.91
C SER A 135 -1.43 12.05 7.63
N LEU A 136 -1.55 10.89 7.02
CA LEU A 136 -2.39 9.81 7.53
C LEU A 136 -1.83 8.42 7.24
N ILE A 137 -1.80 7.58 8.26
CA ILE A 137 -1.70 6.12 8.11
C ILE A 137 -2.92 5.51 8.79
N GLN A 138 -3.79 4.89 8.02
CA GLN A 138 -4.95 4.18 8.50
C GLN A 138 -4.92 2.73 8.05
N LEU A 139 -4.81 1.81 9.00
CA LEU A 139 -4.80 0.37 8.74
C LEU A 139 -5.89 -0.34 9.53
N ARG A 140 -6.68 -1.13 8.85
CA ARG A 140 -7.66 -2.06 9.43
C ARG A 140 -7.23 -3.47 9.04
N THR A 141 -6.70 -4.23 9.98
CA THR A 141 -6.09 -5.52 9.65
C THR A 141 -6.57 -6.67 10.52
N ASN A 142 -6.57 -7.88 9.94
CA ASN A 142 -6.87 -9.11 10.66
C ASN A 142 -5.98 -10.24 10.12
N TYR A 143 -5.27 -10.94 11.01
CA TYR A 143 -4.28 -11.97 10.67
C TYR A 143 -3.19 -11.46 9.72
N THR A 144 -2.71 -10.24 9.95
CA THR A 144 -1.74 -9.57 9.09
C THR A 144 -0.51 -9.18 9.90
N LYS A 145 0.66 -9.31 9.32
CA LYS A 145 1.88 -8.74 9.86
C LYS A 145 2.02 -7.30 9.34
N VAL A 146 2.21 -6.35 10.25
CA VAL A 146 2.35 -4.92 9.96
C VAL A 146 3.71 -4.45 10.43
N GLY A 147 4.50 -3.89 9.53
CA GLY A 147 5.78 -3.22 9.80
C GLY A 147 5.74 -1.77 9.34
N LEU A 148 6.02 -0.84 10.24
CA LEU A 148 6.04 0.60 9.98
C LEU A 148 7.35 1.18 10.49
N THR A 149 8.19 1.69 9.60
CA THR A 149 9.42 2.40 9.98
C THR A 149 9.30 3.87 9.61
N PHE A 150 9.34 4.73 10.60
CA PHE A 150 9.24 6.17 10.44
C PHE A 150 10.64 6.78 10.28
N MET A 151 10.77 7.73 9.38
CA MET A 151 12.03 8.48 9.24
C MET A 151 12.30 9.32 10.49
N GLU A 152 13.56 9.51 10.80
CA GLU A 152 14.00 10.34 11.93
C GLU A 152 13.38 11.73 11.89
N GLY A 153 12.85 12.20 13.02
CA GLY A 153 12.17 13.48 13.14
C GLY A 153 10.69 13.47 12.79
N ALA A 154 10.10 12.31 12.47
CA ALA A 154 8.65 12.19 12.36
C ALA A 154 7.94 12.49 13.69
N GLY A 155 6.70 12.96 13.59
CA GLY A 155 5.85 13.20 14.76
C GLY A 155 4.39 12.95 14.42
N TYR A 156 3.70 12.19 15.27
CA TYR A 156 2.33 11.78 14.97
C TYR A 156 1.51 11.45 16.23
N ASN A 157 0.19 11.55 16.09
CA ASN A 157 -0.77 11.02 17.04
C ASN A 157 -1.08 9.57 16.69
N LEU A 158 -0.81 8.66 17.60
CA LEU A 158 -1.13 7.23 17.46
C LEU A 158 -2.44 6.91 18.17
N GLU A 159 -3.35 6.26 17.47
CA GLU A 159 -4.49 5.53 18.01
C GLU A 159 -4.37 4.07 17.58
N LEU A 160 -4.25 3.17 18.56
CA LEU A 160 -4.08 1.74 18.32
C LEU A 160 -5.18 0.96 19.00
N LYS A 161 -6.09 0.39 18.23
CA LYS A 161 -7.12 -0.55 18.67
C LYS A 161 -6.71 -1.97 18.34
N HIS A 162 -6.57 -2.83 19.35
CA HIS A 162 -6.06 -4.18 19.14
C HIS A 162 -6.58 -5.21 20.14
N ASN A 163 -6.47 -6.49 19.80
CA ASN A 163 -6.73 -7.57 20.75
C ASN A 163 -5.59 -7.67 21.79
N LYS A 164 -5.90 -8.03 23.03
CA LYS A 164 -4.92 -8.22 24.12
C LYS A 164 -3.80 -9.20 23.78
N SER A 165 -4.03 -10.11 22.85
CA SER A 165 -3.07 -11.13 22.40
C SER A 165 -2.17 -10.69 21.25
N LEU A 166 -2.31 -9.45 20.76
CA LEU A 166 -1.45 -8.92 19.69
C LEU A 166 0.00 -8.91 20.16
N LYS A 167 0.90 -9.43 19.32
CA LYS A 167 2.34 -9.29 19.54
C LYS A 167 2.79 -7.96 18.96
N MET A 168 3.37 -7.14 19.81
CA MET A 168 3.86 -5.81 19.43
C MET A 168 5.34 -5.67 19.75
N ASP A 169 6.06 -5.03 18.86
CA ASP A 169 7.41 -4.55 19.06
C ASP A 169 7.41 -3.05 18.75
N LEU A 170 7.50 -2.25 19.81
CA LEU A 170 7.40 -0.80 19.76
C LEU A 170 8.67 -0.20 20.37
N PRO A 171 9.10 1.00 19.93
CA PRO A 171 10.21 1.71 20.57
C PRO A 171 9.99 1.90 22.07
N ALA A 172 11.07 1.79 22.85
CA ALA A 172 11.00 1.81 24.32
C ALA A 172 10.52 3.14 24.93
N ASP A 173 10.58 4.21 24.16
CA ASP A 173 10.15 5.56 24.55
C ASP A 173 8.66 5.85 24.25
N PHE A 174 7.94 4.89 23.66
CA PHE A 174 6.50 5.01 23.43
C PHE A 174 5.73 5.06 24.77
N GLN A 175 5.09 6.19 25.02
CA GLN A 175 4.22 6.38 26.17
C GLN A 175 2.76 6.37 25.72
N LEU A 176 2.14 5.20 25.79
CA LEU A 176 0.75 5.01 25.40
C LEU A 176 -0.16 5.04 26.63
N SER A 177 -1.29 5.70 26.50
CA SER A 177 -2.35 5.75 27.50
C SER A 177 -3.52 4.87 27.08
N GLN A 178 -3.88 3.92 27.93
CA GLN A 178 -5.02 3.05 27.63
C GLN A 178 -6.34 3.81 27.81
N GLN A 179 -7.19 3.71 26.80
CA GLN A 179 -8.52 4.30 26.79
C GLN A 179 -9.59 3.27 27.18
N PRO A 180 -10.69 3.68 27.84
CA PRO A 180 -11.81 2.79 28.09
C PRO A 180 -12.43 2.23 26.81
N THR A 181 -12.76 0.95 26.81
CA THR A 181 -13.51 0.29 25.72
C THR A 181 -14.55 -0.65 26.28
N SER A 182 -15.72 -0.73 25.63
CA SER A 182 -16.77 -1.69 25.95
C SER A 182 -16.55 -3.06 25.31
N GLU A 183 -15.61 -3.17 24.36
CA GLU A 183 -15.33 -4.42 23.66
C GLU A 183 -14.47 -5.35 24.52
N LYS A 184 -14.97 -6.56 24.77
CA LYS A 184 -14.24 -7.57 25.54
C LYS A 184 -12.97 -8.01 24.80
N ASN A 185 -11.85 -8.09 25.51
CA ASN A 185 -10.53 -8.48 24.97
C ASN A 185 -9.92 -7.50 23.95
N VAL A 186 -10.43 -6.31 23.83
CA VAL A 186 -9.88 -5.25 23.00
C VAL A 186 -9.26 -4.18 23.89
N LEU A 187 -8.14 -3.64 23.50
CA LEU A 187 -7.50 -2.47 24.07
C LEU A 187 -7.52 -1.34 23.04
N VAL A 188 -7.68 -0.13 23.53
CA VAL A 188 -7.48 1.09 22.75
C VAL A 188 -6.39 1.88 23.46
N GLU A 189 -5.31 2.15 22.74
CA GLU A 189 -4.16 2.87 23.26
C GLU A 189 -3.92 4.11 22.40
N THR A 190 -3.63 5.22 23.06
CA THR A 190 -3.38 6.51 22.40
C THR A 190 -2.12 7.15 22.92
N GLY A 191 -1.41 7.87 22.08
CA GLY A 191 -0.23 8.62 22.45
C GLY A 191 0.24 9.56 21.37
N PHE A 192 1.14 10.46 21.74
CA PHE A 192 1.86 11.29 20.79
C PHE A 192 3.32 10.81 20.73
N ILE A 193 3.83 10.60 19.54
CA ILE A 193 5.17 10.08 19.30
C ILE A 193 6.00 11.11 18.52
N GLY A 194 7.24 11.31 18.95
CA GLY A 194 8.22 12.05 18.18
C GLY A 194 8.11 13.58 18.26
N ASN A 195 8.27 14.26 17.14
CA ASN A 195 8.43 15.72 17.07
C ASN A 195 7.07 16.45 17.09
N LYS A 196 6.79 17.21 18.15
CA LYS A 196 5.53 17.97 18.36
C LYS A 196 5.23 19.05 17.30
N LYS A 197 6.20 19.40 16.46
CA LYS A 197 5.98 20.34 15.35
C LYS A 197 5.39 19.66 14.10
N ARG A 198 5.31 18.33 14.09
CA ARG A 198 4.76 17.51 13.01
C ARG A 198 3.57 16.75 13.56
N THR A 199 2.50 16.65 12.81
CA THR A 199 1.19 16.18 13.30
C THR A 199 0.55 15.14 12.40
N GLY A 200 1.33 14.16 11.96
CA GLY A 200 0.77 13.00 11.27
C GLY A 200 -0.24 12.26 12.15
N LYS A 201 -1.16 11.56 11.55
CA LYS A 201 -2.12 10.69 12.24
C LYS A 201 -1.85 9.23 11.87
N VAL A 202 -1.72 8.38 12.88
CA VAL A 202 -1.61 6.93 12.74
C VAL A 202 -2.79 6.27 13.45
N ASP A 203 -3.68 5.66 12.71
CA ASP A 203 -4.93 5.04 13.18
C ASP A 203 -4.91 3.56 12.78
N LEU A 204 -4.61 2.70 13.75
CA LEU A 204 -4.43 1.27 13.54
C LEU A 204 -5.53 0.48 14.26
N GLU A 205 -6.27 -0.35 13.52
CA GLU A 205 -7.10 -1.40 14.10
C GLU A 205 -6.54 -2.76 13.69
N ILE A 206 -5.86 -3.44 14.62
CA ILE A 206 -5.17 -4.72 14.38
C ILE A 206 -5.77 -5.79 15.28
N ARG A 207 -6.57 -6.68 14.70
CA ARG A 207 -7.26 -7.70 15.50
C ARG A 207 -6.39 -8.90 15.84
N ASN A 208 -5.67 -9.41 14.87
CA ASN A 208 -4.75 -10.55 15.00
C ASN A 208 -3.55 -10.33 14.10
N GLY A 209 -2.40 -10.88 14.48
CA GLY A 209 -1.16 -10.72 13.71
C GLY A 209 -0.01 -10.20 14.57
N ASN A 210 0.87 -9.45 13.95
CA ASN A 210 2.01 -8.81 14.63
C ASN A 210 2.12 -7.36 14.19
N LEU A 211 2.56 -6.49 15.09
CA LEU A 211 2.85 -5.08 14.82
C LEU A 211 4.29 -4.75 15.20
N TYR A 212 5.03 -4.16 14.29
CA TYR A 212 6.38 -3.65 14.48
C TYR A 212 6.39 -2.18 14.09
N ILE A 213 6.83 -1.31 14.99
CA ILE A 213 7.03 0.12 14.74
C ILE A 213 8.47 0.48 15.11
N GLN A 214 9.12 1.21 14.21
CA GLN A 214 10.50 1.69 14.40
C GLN A 214 10.62 3.16 13.99
#